data_7193c74f6ae465a56c2f1a704f636265
#
_entry.id   7193c74f6ae465a56c2f1a704f636265
#
_cell.length_a   1.000
_cell.length_b   1.000
_cell.length_c   1.000
_cell.angle_alpha   90.00
_cell.angle_beta   90.00
_cell.angle_gamma   90.00
#
_symmetry.space_group_name_H-M   'P 1'
#
loop_
_entity.id
_entity.type
_entity.pdbx_description
1 polymer ?
#
loop_
_entity_poly.entity_id
_entity_poly.type
_entity_poly.pdbx_seq_one_letter_code
_entity_poly.pdbx_strand_id
1 'polypeptide(L)'
;FNWRKQERKINKFSNYLTKVEGINIHFIKEKGSGSNPMPLLMLHGWPGSIVEFLNIIEKLAHPEKYGGRKEDSFDVITPSLPGFGFSGSPKKPIGPRKMAKIMNKFMTRNLGYKKYLSQGGDWGSTISNWLGYDHSKSCKAIHINFLSMRHPNGAKTKQEKKWEIRFKKDQITEEGYRTQQATKPQSLSYSMIDSPVGAAAWILEKFFSWSDIKNDKIDKIYSKDTLLTNIMIYLITNSFNTASWIYFGRRKEGGRSFPKNFKKIKVPTAVAEFPKEMSEWPPKSYIKRIFNLKRWTKMPKGGHFAALEQPDLLVNDIRAFARTLS
;
A
#
# COMPACT_ATOMS: atom_id res chain seq x y z
N PHE A 1 2.48 1.03 -27.08
CA PHE A 1 2.80 0.26 -25.86
C PHE A 1 3.33 -1.13 -26.22
N ASN A 2 4.43 -1.55 -25.61
CA ASN A 2 5.02 -2.86 -25.82
C ASN A 2 5.07 -3.63 -24.50
N TRP A 3 4.12 -4.56 -24.33
CA TRP A 3 4.02 -5.38 -23.12
C TRP A 3 5.31 -6.19 -22.85
N ARG A 4 5.90 -6.82 -23.87
CA ARG A 4 7.11 -7.63 -23.71
C ARG A 4 8.31 -6.83 -23.21
N LYS A 5 8.39 -5.52 -23.56
CA LYS A 5 9.38 -4.61 -23.00
C LYS A 5 9.15 -4.37 -21.52
N GLN A 6 7.92 -4.20 -21.10
CA GLN A 6 7.58 -3.98 -19.68
C GLN A 6 7.71 -5.27 -18.85
N GLU A 7 7.28 -6.40 -19.38
CA GLU A 7 7.48 -7.71 -18.79
C GLU A 7 8.97 -7.97 -18.50
N ARG A 8 9.86 -7.67 -19.45
CA ARG A 8 11.32 -7.75 -19.24
C ARG A 8 11.81 -6.84 -18.12
N LYS A 9 11.21 -5.66 -17.92
CA LYS A 9 11.56 -4.79 -16.78
C LYS A 9 11.17 -5.40 -15.44
N ILE A 10 9.98 -6.01 -15.36
CA ILE A 10 9.53 -6.71 -14.16
C ILE A 10 10.42 -7.92 -13.88
N ASN A 11 10.76 -8.68 -14.93
CA ASN A 11 11.58 -9.90 -14.86
C ASN A 11 13.08 -9.63 -14.63
N LYS A 12 13.53 -8.37 -14.57
CA LYS A 12 14.86 -8.04 -14.05
C LYS A 12 15.02 -8.36 -12.57
N PHE A 13 13.91 -8.32 -11.84
CA PHE A 13 13.87 -8.72 -10.44
C PHE A 13 13.57 -10.22 -10.31
N SER A 14 14.02 -10.81 -9.22
CA SER A 14 13.68 -12.20 -8.90
C SER A 14 12.23 -12.30 -8.47
N ASN A 15 11.41 -12.90 -9.32
CA ASN A 15 9.99 -13.12 -9.10
C ASN A 15 9.76 -14.57 -8.59
N TYR A 16 8.93 -14.71 -7.58
CA TYR A 16 8.65 -16.00 -6.92
C TYR A 16 7.16 -16.22 -6.73
N LEU A 17 6.81 -17.49 -6.56
CA LEU A 17 5.48 -17.94 -6.14
C LEU A 17 5.62 -18.83 -4.91
N THR A 18 4.76 -18.63 -3.91
CA THR A 18 4.63 -19.52 -2.76
C THR A 18 3.17 -19.67 -2.35
N LYS A 19 2.81 -20.81 -1.75
CA LYS A 19 1.43 -21.03 -1.33
C LYS A 19 1.25 -20.70 0.15
N VAL A 20 0.31 -19.78 0.46
CA VAL A 20 -0.05 -19.37 1.82
C VAL A 20 -1.55 -19.54 2.02
N GLU A 21 -1.97 -20.37 2.97
CA GLU A 21 -3.38 -20.70 3.22
C GLU A 21 -4.17 -21.08 1.95
N GLY A 22 -3.52 -21.82 1.05
CA GLY A 22 -4.14 -22.27 -0.21
C GLY A 22 -4.12 -21.25 -1.34
N ILE A 23 -3.61 -20.04 -1.12
CA ILE A 23 -3.50 -18.98 -2.12
C ILE A 23 -2.06 -18.91 -2.62
N ASN A 24 -1.84 -18.91 -3.92
CA ASN A 24 -0.53 -18.65 -4.52
C ASN A 24 -0.22 -17.16 -4.37
N ILE A 25 0.84 -16.83 -3.66
CA ILE A 25 1.31 -15.46 -3.49
C ILE A 25 2.52 -15.25 -4.39
N HIS A 26 2.36 -14.36 -5.36
CA HIS A 26 3.47 -13.83 -6.15
C HIS A 26 4.19 -12.74 -5.36
N PHE A 27 5.51 -12.68 -5.46
CA PHE A 27 6.31 -11.63 -4.85
C PHE A 27 7.65 -11.44 -5.56
N ILE A 28 8.12 -10.21 -5.54
CA ILE A 28 9.51 -9.87 -5.84
C ILE A 28 10.28 -9.90 -4.51
N LYS A 29 11.47 -10.49 -4.53
CA LYS A 29 12.40 -10.45 -3.41
C LYS A 29 13.76 -10.01 -3.88
N GLU A 30 14.25 -8.91 -3.30
CA GLU A 30 15.61 -8.41 -3.53
C GLU A 30 16.37 -8.42 -2.21
N LYS A 31 17.52 -9.11 -2.19
CA LYS A 31 18.34 -9.23 -1.00
C LYS A 31 19.15 -7.95 -0.77
N GLY A 32 19.16 -7.46 0.46
CA GLY A 32 19.95 -6.30 0.85
C GLY A 32 21.45 -6.56 0.80
N SER A 33 22.21 -5.54 0.42
CA SER A 33 23.68 -5.61 0.28
C SER A 33 24.44 -5.61 1.60
N GLY A 34 23.82 -5.18 2.70
CA GLY A 34 24.44 -5.15 4.03
C GLY A 34 24.63 -6.54 4.64
N SER A 35 25.41 -6.60 5.73
CA SER A 35 25.67 -7.86 6.45
C SER A 35 24.44 -8.41 7.18
N ASN A 36 23.53 -7.54 7.62
CA ASN A 36 22.30 -7.92 8.32
C ASN A 36 21.12 -7.00 7.90
N PRO A 37 20.67 -7.09 6.63
CA PRO A 37 19.62 -6.22 6.12
C PRO A 37 18.30 -6.49 6.82
N MET A 38 17.61 -5.40 7.22
CA MET A 38 16.28 -5.52 7.84
C MET A 38 15.26 -5.99 6.82
N PRO A 39 14.46 -7.04 7.11
CA PRO A 39 13.38 -7.45 6.21
C PRO A 39 12.29 -6.39 6.13
N LEU A 40 11.99 -5.93 4.90
CA LEU A 40 11.00 -4.90 4.60
C LEU A 40 9.90 -5.47 3.71
N LEU A 41 8.71 -5.60 4.28
CA LEU A 41 7.50 -5.96 3.55
C LEU A 41 6.84 -4.70 3.00
N MET A 42 6.80 -4.54 1.67
CA MET A 42 6.19 -3.42 0.99
C MET A 42 4.86 -3.82 0.36
N LEU A 43 3.80 -3.13 0.72
CA LEU A 43 2.43 -3.47 0.36
C LEU A 43 1.78 -2.35 -0.45
N HIS A 44 1.41 -2.68 -1.68
CA HIS A 44 0.65 -1.80 -2.58
C HIS A 44 -0.84 -1.76 -2.22
N GLY A 45 -1.63 -1.04 -3.02
CA GLY A 45 -3.07 -0.99 -2.87
C GLY A 45 -3.83 -1.05 -4.19
N TRP A 46 -5.04 -0.51 -4.20
CA TRP A 46 -5.90 -0.39 -5.37
C TRP A 46 -5.96 1.08 -5.80
N PRO A 47 -5.86 1.40 -7.11
CA PRO A 47 -5.74 0.52 -8.26
C PRO A 47 -4.29 0.24 -8.68
N GLY A 48 -3.37 0.23 -7.74
CA GLY A 48 -1.96 -0.03 -7.97
C GLY A 48 -1.62 -1.53 -8.04
N SER A 49 -0.33 -1.80 -8.12
CA SER A 49 0.25 -3.14 -8.15
C SER A 49 1.71 -3.09 -7.71
N ILE A 50 2.46 -4.18 -7.89
CA ILE A 50 3.92 -4.19 -7.69
C ILE A 50 4.66 -3.15 -8.53
N VAL A 51 4.05 -2.65 -9.60
CA VAL A 51 4.62 -1.58 -10.46
C VAL A 51 4.96 -0.34 -9.66
N GLU A 52 4.21 -0.05 -8.59
CA GLU A 52 4.50 1.08 -7.72
C GLU A 52 5.92 1.06 -7.16
N PHE A 53 6.48 -0.12 -6.92
CA PHE A 53 7.74 -0.27 -6.20
C PHE A 53 8.97 -0.52 -7.09
N LEU A 54 8.79 -0.80 -8.38
CA LEU A 54 9.90 -1.19 -9.27
C LEU A 54 11.07 -0.19 -9.25
N ASN A 55 10.79 1.12 -9.10
CA ASN A 55 11.80 2.17 -9.08
C ASN A 55 12.50 2.34 -7.72
N ILE A 56 12.03 1.68 -6.65
CA ILE A 56 12.57 1.86 -5.30
C ILE A 56 13.15 0.59 -4.69
N ILE A 57 12.87 -0.58 -5.29
CA ILE A 57 13.39 -1.87 -4.80
C ILE A 57 14.91 -1.83 -4.69
N GLU A 58 15.61 -1.53 -5.79
CA GLU A 58 17.09 -1.47 -5.77
C GLU A 58 17.63 -0.37 -4.85
N LYS A 59 16.96 0.78 -4.81
CA LYS A 59 17.37 1.87 -3.91
C LYS A 59 17.32 1.46 -2.45
N LEU A 60 16.36 0.63 -2.05
CA LEU A 60 16.22 0.12 -0.68
C LEU A 60 17.15 -1.06 -0.41
N ALA A 61 17.35 -1.95 -1.40
CA ALA A 61 18.20 -3.13 -1.22
C ALA A 61 19.69 -2.82 -1.34
N HIS A 62 20.07 -1.89 -2.23
CA HIS A 62 21.45 -1.54 -2.58
C HIS A 62 21.69 -0.03 -2.44
N PRO A 63 21.52 0.55 -1.24
CA PRO A 63 21.60 2.00 -1.05
C PRO A 63 22.92 2.62 -1.47
N GLU A 64 24.03 1.88 -1.40
CA GLU A 64 25.37 2.32 -1.80
C GLU A 64 25.47 2.68 -3.28
N LYS A 65 24.65 2.06 -4.14
CA LYS A 65 24.58 2.40 -5.58
C LYS A 65 23.87 3.75 -5.84
N TYR A 66 23.21 4.30 -4.82
CA TYR A 66 22.38 5.51 -4.91
C TYR A 66 22.76 6.54 -3.84
N GLY A 67 24.03 6.60 -3.46
CA GLY A 67 24.56 7.59 -2.51
C GLY A 67 24.16 7.36 -1.05
N GLY A 68 23.60 6.21 -0.72
CA GLY A 68 23.28 5.81 0.65
C GLY A 68 24.37 4.92 1.27
N ARG A 69 24.17 4.53 2.53
CA ARG A 69 25.08 3.64 3.25
C ARG A 69 24.62 2.19 3.10
N LYS A 70 25.55 1.26 2.95
CA LYS A 70 25.27 -0.17 2.82
C LYS A 70 24.52 -0.76 4.03
N GLU A 71 24.77 -0.22 5.21
CA GLU A 71 24.12 -0.60 6.47
C GLU A 71 22.63 -0.27 6.52
N ASP A 72 22.18 0.69 5.67
CA ASP A 72 20.77 1.08 5.56
C ASP A 72 19.98 0.20 4.58
N SER A 73 20.56 -0.91 4.12
CA SER A 73 19.92 -1.82 3.18
C SER A 73 18.82 -2.66 3.81
N PHE A 74 17.87 -3.06 2.98
CA PHE A 74 16.76 -3.93 3.36
C PHE A 74 16.74 -5.20 2.50
N ASP A 75 16.34 -6.33 3.10
CA ASP A 75 15.75 -7.41 2.32
C ASP A 75 14.35 -6.93 1.90
N VAL A 76 14.20 -6.58 0.63
CA VAL A 76 12.94 -5.99 0.12
C VAL A 76 12.03 -7.09 -0.40
N ILE A 77 10.81 -7.16 0.13
CA ILE A 77 9.79 -8.12 -0.27
C ILE A 77 8.53 -7.36 -0.69
N THR A 78 8.16 -7.47 -1.99
CA THR A 78 6.97 -6.81 -2.55
C THR A 78 6.02 -7.85 -3.13
N PRO A 79 5.04 -8.35 -2.36
CA PRO A 79 4.05 -9.28 -2.89
C PRO A 79 3.01 -8.54 -3.74
N SER A 80 2.48 -9.24 -4.76
CA SER A 80 1.13 -8.93 -5.21
C SER A 80 0.16 -9.35 -4.12
N LEU A 81 -0.76 -8.46 -3.72
CA LEU A 81 -1.74 -8.79 -2.68
C LEU A 81 -2.65 -9.97 -3.12
N PRO A 82 -3.20 -10.78 -2.18
CA PRO A 82 -4.17 -11.82 -2.53
C PRO A 82 -5.33 -11.27 -3.37
N GLY A 83 -5.53 -11.84 -4.55
CA GLY A 83 -6.54 -11.38 -5.51
C GLY A 83 -6.09 -10.26 -6.45
N PHE A 84 -4.85 -9.79 -6.34
CA PHE A 84 -4.29 -8.76 -7.21
C PHE A 84 -3.21 -9.32 -8.12
N GLY A 85 -3.21 -8.84 -9.36
CA GLY A 85 -2.15 -9.11 -10.32
C GLY A 85 -1.75 -10.58 -10.40
N PHE A 86 -0.48 -10.88 -10.19
CA PHE A 86 0.07 -12.22 -10.36
C PHE A 86 -0.18 -13.17 -9.17
N SER A 87 -0.80 -12.71 -8.08
CA SER A 87 -1.23 -13.58 -7.00
C SER A 87 -2.57 -14.25 -7.29
N GLY A 88 -2.74 -15.47 -6.76
CA GLY A 88 -4.02 -16.15 -6.75
C GLY A 88 -5.07 -15.41 -5.93
N SER A 89 -6.33 -15.68 -6.20
CA SER A 89 -7.45 -15.13 -5.46
C SER A 89 -7.89 -16.02 -4.29
N PRO A 90 -8.37 -15.45 -3.19
CA PRO A 90 -9.08 -16.22 -2.18
C PRO A 90 -10.40 -16.77 -2.75
N LYS A 91 -10.91 -17.87 -2.21
CA LYS A 91 -12.22 -18.45 -2.61
C LYS A 91 -13.42 -17.55 -2.33
N LYS A 92 -13.28 -16.59 -1.41
CA LYS A 92 -14.32 -15.63 -1.00
C LYS A 92 -13.65 -14.27 -0.73
N PRO A 93 -14.37 -13.16 -0.88
CA PRO A 93 -13.87 -11.85 -0.51
C PRO A 93 -13.35 -11.81 0.94
N ILE A 94 -12.12 -11.34 1.12
CA ILE A 94 -11.48 -11.13 2.42
C ILE A 94 -11.10 -9.67 2.59
N GLY A 95 -11.13 -9.20 3.83
CA GLY A 95 -10.74 -7.83 4.16
C GLY A 95 -9.27 -7.69 4.56
N PRO A 96 -8.84 -6.47 4.84
CA PRO A 96 -7.43 -6.16 5.11
C PRO A 96 -6.89 -6.83 6.38
N ARG A 97 -7.72 -7.10 7.38
CA ARG A 97 -7.28 -7.80 8.60
C ARG A 97 -6.94 -9.26 8.31
N LYS A 98 -7.76 -9.93 7.51
CA LYS A 98 -7.46 -11.30 7.07
C LYS A 98 -6.25 -11.33 6.14
N MET A 99 -6.09 -10.34 5.24
CA MET A 99 -4.90 -10.20 4.42
C MET A 99 -3.64 -10.00 5.27
N ALA A 100 -3.70 -9.19 6.32
CA ALA A 100 -2.58 -9.02 7.25
C ALA A 100 -2.14 -10.35 7.89
N LYS A 101 -3.10 -11.21 8.30
CA LYS A 101 -2.80 -12.55 8.81
C LYS A 101 -2.08 -13.41 7.76
N ILE A 102 -2.52 -13.36 6.49
CA ILE A 102 -1.87 -14.08 5.39
C ILE A 102 -0.46 -13.55 5.16
N MET A 103 -0.27 -12.23 5.10
CA MET A 103 1.04 -11.59 4.92
C MET A 103 1.99 -11.88 6.10
N ASN A 104 1.49 -11.92 7.33
CA ASN A 104 2.32 -12.33 8.46
C ASN A 104 2.78 -13.80 8.34
N LYS A 105 1.89 -14.72 7.94
CA LYS A 105 2.28 -16.12 7.69
C LYS A 105 3.26 -16.23 6.53
N PHE A 106 3.05 -15.48 5.46
CA PHE A 106 3.97 -15.38 4.33
C PHE A 106 5.37 -14.99 4.79
N MET A 107 5.50 -13.89 5.54
CA MET A 107 6.80 -13.45 6.05
C MET A 107 7.44 -14.46 7.02
N THR A 108 6.66 -15.00 7.96
CA THR A 108 7.22 -15.77 9.08
C THR A 108 7.38 -17.25 8.77
N ARG A 109 6.43 -17.87 8.06
CA ARG A 109 6.43 -19.33 7.81
C ARG A 109 7.04 -19.69 6.47
N ASN A 110 6.70 -18.92 5.42
CA ASN A 110 7.16 -19.22 4.07
C ASN A 110 8.56 -18.65 3.80
N LEU A 111 8.82 -17.41 4.24
CA LEU A 111 10.12 -16.76 4.05
C LEU A 111 11.09 -16.88 5.25
N GLY A 112 10.60 -17.35 6.41
CA GLY A 112 11.42 -17.58 7.60
C GLY A 112 11.82 -16.32 8.40
N TYR A 113 11.29 -15.14 8.07
CA TYR A 113 11.63 -13.91 8.77
C TYR A 113 10.93 -13.83 10.14
N LYS A 114 11.69 -13.96 11.23
CA LYS A 114 11.14 -13.86 12.59
C LYS A 114 10.65 -12.44 12.92
N LYS A 115 11.29 -11.43 12.35
CA LYS A 115 11.00 -10.00 12.57
C LYS A 115 11.08 -9.27 11.24
N TYR A 116 10.21 -8.27 11.02
CA TYR A 116 10.20 -7.45 9.81
C TYR A 116 9.58 -6.08 10.07
N LEU A 117 9.90 -5.11 9.20
CA LEU A 117 9.24 -3.82 9.05
C LEU A 117 8.18 -3.94 7.95
N SER A 118 7.00 -3.36 8.14
CA SER A 118 5.99 -3.25 7.08
C SER A 118 5.82 -1.80 6.62
N GLN A 119 5.87 -1.59 5.30
CA GLN A 119 5.59 -0.32 4.66
C GLN A 119 4.35 -0.44 3.78
N GLY A 120 3.50 0.58 3.72
CA GLY A 120 2.39 0.61 2.79
C GLY A 120 1.69 1.95 2.65
N GLY A 121 1.21 2.20 1.43
CA GLY A 121 0.18 3.18 1.08
C GLY A 121 -1.17 2.50 0.92
N ASP A 122 -2.23 3.22 0.65
CA ASP A 122 -3.57 2.70 0.38
C ASP A 122 -3.98 1.47 1.23
N TRP A 123 -4.36 0.36 0.59
CA TRP A 123 -4.63 -0.92 1.29
C TRP A 123 -3.41 -1.46 2.00
N GLY A 124 -2.22 -1.26 1.44
CA GLY A 124 -0.97 -1.64 2.09
C GLY A 124 -0.81 -0.98 3.46
N SER A 125 -1.17 0.30 3.59
CA SER A 125 -1.22 0.99 4.89
C SER A 125 -2.24 0.34 5.84
N THR A 126 -3.43 0.04 5.35
CA THR A 126 -4.47 -0.60 6.17
C THR A 126 -4.02 -1.99 6.64
N ILE A 127 -3.40 -2.78 5.77
CA ILE A 127 -2.83 -4.09 6.11
C ILE A 127 -1.68 -3.94 7.10
N SER A 128 -0.77 -2.96 6.92
CA SER A 128 0.32 -2.67 7.86
C SER A 128 -0.20 -2.30 9.25
N ASN A 129 -1.32 -1.56 9.33
CA ASN A 129 -1.95 -1.24 10.61
C ASN A 129 -2.40 -2.51 11.35
N TRP A 130 -3.01 -3.48 10.64
CA TRP A 130 -3.39 -4.76 11.22
C TRP A 130 -2.20 -5.66 11.55
N LEU A 131 -1.12 -5.60 10.75
CA LEU A 131 0.13 -6.29 11.08
C LEU A 131 0.71 -5.75 12.39
N GLY A 132 0.81 -4.44 12.55
CA GLY A 132 1.29 -3.82 13.79
C GLY A 132 0.38 -4.07 15.00
N TYR A 133 -0.93 -4.22 14.80
CA TYR A 133 -1.90 -4.47 15.85
C TYR A 133 -1.97 -5.94 16.27
N ASP A 134 -2.23 -6.84 15.32
CA ASP A 134 -2.49 -8.26 15.59
C ASP A 134 -1.21 -9.11 15.63
N HIS A 135 -0.11 -8.66 14.99
CA HIS A 135 1.10 -9.46 14.76
C HIS A 135 2.40 -8.77 15.23
N SER A 136 2.32 -7.96 16.28
CA SER A 136 3.44 -7.20 16.87
C SER A 136 4.63 -8.05 17.34
N LYS A 137 4.43 -9.35 17.53
CA LYS A 137 5.54 -10.30 17.82
C LYS A 137 6.51 -10.42 16.65
N SER A 138 6.05 -10.29 15.41
CA SER A 138 6.81 -10.40 14.16
C SER A 138 6.95 -9.08 13.43
N CYS A 139 5.85 -8.34 13.20
CA CYS A 139 5.89 -6.99 12.64
C CYS A 139 6.36 -6.02 13.71
N LYS A 140 7.63 -5.59 13.63
CA LYS A 140 8.28 -4.81 14.69
C LYS A 140 8.07 -3.32 14.56
N ALA A 141 7.78 -2.84 13.37
CA ALA A 141 7.48 -1.45 13.11
C ALA A 141 6.65 -1.32 11.83
N ILE A 142 5.95 -0.21 11.69
CA ILE A 142 5.19 0.11 10.48
C ILE A 142 5.51 1.52 10.00
N HIS A 143 5.63 1.67 8.68
CA HIS A 143 5.78 2.93 7.99
C HIS A 143 4.59 3.12 7.05
N ILE A 144 3.84 4.20 7.16
CA ILE A 144 2.63 4.43 6.38
C ILE A 144 2.63 5.81 5.73
N ASN A 145 2.13 5.87 4.50
CA ASN A 145 1.89 7.13 3.78
C ASN A 145 0.40 7.38 3.47
N PHE A 146 -0.50 6.62 4.09
CA PHE A 146 -1.96 6.79 3.99
C PHE A 146 -2.64 6.34 5.28
N LEU A 147 -3.80 6.94 5.62
CA LEU A 147 -4.61 6.53 6.76
C LEU A 147 -6.07 6.33 6.39
N SER A 148 -6.50 5.09 6.23
CA SER A 148 -7.91 4.74 6.01
C SER A 148 -8.65 4.33 7.28
N MET A 149 -7.95 3.84 8.31
CA MET A 149 -8.57 3.36 9.55
C MET A 149 -8.87 4.50 10.52
N ARG A 150 -9.95 4.37 11.27
CA ARG A 150 -10.43 5.36 12.23
C ARG A 150 -10.41 4.83 13.66
N HIS A 151 -10.15 5.72 14.60
CA HIS A 151 -10.27 5.40 16.03
C HIS A 151 -11.75 5.15 16.37
N PRO A 152 -12.11 4.06 17.10
CA PRO A 152 -13.51 3.71 17.35
C PRO A 152 -14.30 4.80 18.10
N ASN A 153 -13.63 5.62 18.91
CA ASN A 153 -14.24 6.72 19.65
C ASN A 153 -14.17 8.06 18.88
N GLY A 154 -14.00 8.07 17.56
CA GLY A 154 -14.03 9.27 16.72
C GLY A 154 -13.10 10.41 17.15
N ALA A 155 -13.41 11.61 16.69
CA ALA A 155 -12.72 12.85 17.05
C ALA A 155 -13.09 13.31 18.47
N LYS A 156 -12.08 13.75 19.26
CA LYS A 156 -12.28 14.23 20.65
C LYS A 156 -12.08 15.74 20.78
N THR A 157 -10.95 16.25 20.31
CA THR A 157 -10.63 17.68 20.46
C THR A 157 -11.36 18.54 19.44
N LYS A 158 -11.46 19.87 19.70
CA LYS A 158 -12.04 20.84 18.74
C LYS A 158 -11.36 20.78 17.38
N GLN A 159 -10.02 20.62 17.36
CA GLN A 159 -9.26 20.50 16.12
C GLN A 159 -9.57 19.18 15.36
N GLU A 160 -9.67 18.05 16.08
CA GLU A 160 -10.03 16.77 15.49
C GLU A 160 -11.45 16.79 14.92
N LYS A 161 -12.42 17.42 15.62
CA LYS A 161 -13.81 17.57 15.12
C LYS A 161 -13.87 18.43 13.86
N LYS A 162 -13.11 19.56 13.80
CA LYS A 162 -13.03 20.38 12.59
C LYS A 162 -12.44 19.60 11.41
N TRP A 163 -11.37 18.83 11.64
CA TRP A 163 -10.81 17.95 10.62
C TRP A 163 -11.83 16.88 10.15
N GLU A 164 -12.53 16.22 11.06
CA GLU A 164 -13.50 15.17 10.72
C GLU A 164 -14.65 15.71 9.86
N ILE A 165 -15.09 16.95 10.07
CA ILE A 165 -16.11 17.61 9.24
C ILE A 165 -15.58 17.83 7.82
N ARG A 166 -14.37 18.42 7.66
CA ARG A 166 -13.74 18.63 6.35
C ARG A 166 -13.54 17.29 5.63
N PHE A 167 -12.95 16.34 6.33
CA PHE A 167 -12.75 14.99 5.80
C PHE A 167 -14.03 14.37 5.25
N LYS A 168 -15.16 14.46 5.97
CA LYS A 168 -16.44 13.94 5.50
C LYS A 168 -16.94 14.65 4.25
N LYS A 169 -16.77 15.97 4.18
CA LYS A 169 -17.13 16.76 3.00
C LYS A 169 -16.32 16.35 1.77
N ASP A 170 -15.00 16.25 1.92
CA ASP A 170 -14.09 15.91 0.83
C ASP A 170 -14.30 14.47 0.31
N GLN A 171 -14.78 13.56 1.17
CA GLN A 171 -15.06 12.18 0.77
C GLN A 171 -16.31 12.03 -0.12
N ILE A 172 -17.21 13.02 -0.18
CA ILE A 172 -18.45 12.90 -0.94
C ILE A 172 -18.17 12.68 -2.43
N THR A 173 -17.22 13.41 -2.99
CA THR A 173 -16.83 13.30 -4.41
C THR A 173 -16.06 12.04 -4.73
N GLU A 174 -15.36 11.46 -3.76
CA GLU A 174 -14.51 10.27 -3.92
C GLU A 174 -15.16 8.98 -3.40
N GLU A 175 -16.43 8.99 -3.04
CA GLU A 175 -17.09 7.84 -2.43
C GLU A 175 -17.65 6.82 -3.42
N GLY A 176 -17.99 7.25 -4.64
CA GLY A 176 -18.72 6.46 -5.64
C GLY A 176 -18.02 5.12 -5.94
N TYR A 177 -16.76 5.15 -6.36
CA TYR A 177 -16.00 3.94 -6.70
C TYR A 177 -15.90 2.97 -5.51
N ARG A 178 -15.65 3.52 -4.32
CA ARG A 178 -15.46 2.75 -3.09
C ARG A 178 -16.75 2.08 -2.66
N THR A 179 -17.87 2.79 -2.73
CA THR A 179 -19.20 2.27 -2.39
C THR A 179 -19.59 1.17 -3.35
N GLN A 180 -19.39 1.37 -4.65
CA GLN A 180 -19.65 0.35 -5.67
C GLN A 180 -18.84 -0.93 -5.40
N GLN A 181 -17.53 -0.81 -5.19
CA GLN A 181 -16.65 -1.95 -4.92
C GLN A 181 -16.89 -2.60 -3.54
N ALA A 182 -17.38 -1.83 -2.56
CA ALA A 182 -17.72 -2.37 -1.23
C ALA A 182 -19.09 -3.05 -1.15
N THR A 183 -19.97 -2.84 -2.13
CA THR A 183 -21.36 -3.35 -2.11
C THR A 183 -21.64 -4.35 -3.22
N LYS A 184 -21.28 -4.03 -4.45
CA LYS A 184 -21.58 -4.79 -5.66
C LYS A 184 -20.34 -4.89 -6.57
N PRO A 185 -19.18 -5.44 -6.07
CA PRO A 185 -17.94 -5.49 -6.84
C PRO A 185 -18.10 -6.29 -8.12
N GLN A 186 -18.85 -7.38 -8.09
CA GLN A 186 -19.00 -8.27 -9.23
C GLN A 186 -19.78 -7.64 -10.38
N SER A 187 -20.82 -6.88 -10.10
CA SER A 187 -21.60 -6.19 -11.14
C SER A 187 -20.74 -5.23 -11.98
N LEU A 188 -19.87 -4.46 -11.31
CA LEU A 188 -18.89 -3.60 -11.97
C LEU A 188 -17.87 -4.41 -12.77
N SER A 189 -17.44 -5.53 -12.22
CA SER A 189 -16.36 -6.34 -12.78
C SER A 189 -16.68 -6.95 -14.13
N TYR A 190 -17.94 -7.29 -14.42
CA TYR A 190 -18.34 -7.77 -15.73
C TYR A 190 -18.01 -6.74 -16.82
N SER A 191 -18.40 -5.48 -16.62
CA SER A 191 -18.09 -4.40 -17.57
C SER A 191 -16.59 -4.13 -17.69
N MET A 192 -15.85 -4.21 -16.57
CA MET A 192 -14.41 -3.89 -16.55
C MET A 192 -13.56 -5.01 -17.17
N ILE A 193 -14.00 -6.26 -17.10
CA ILE A 193 -13.30 -7.38 -17.74
C ILE A 193 -13.57 -7.42 -19.24
N ASP A 194 -14.79 -7.06 -19.63
CA ASP A 194 -15.21 -7.05 -21.04
C ASP A 194 -14.67 -5.83 -21.81
N SER A 195 -14.48 -4.70 -21.10
CA SER A 195 -14.02 -3.44 -21.73
C SER A 195 -12.64 -3.03 -21.22
N PRO A 196 -11.55 -3.27 -21.98
CA PRO A 196 -10.21 -2.79 -21.61
C PRO A 196 -10.15 -1.27 -21.46
N VAL A 197 -10.89 -0.51 -22.28
CA VAL A 197 -10.93 0.96 -22.16
C VAL A 197 -11.72 1.39 -20.93
N GLY A 198 -12.78 0.68 -20.56
CA GLY A 198 -13.53 0.92 -19.32
C GLY A 198 -12.67 0.69 -18.08
N ALA A 199 -11.92 -0.43 -18.03
CA ALA A 199 -10.98 -0.71 -16.97
C ALA A 199 -9.86 0.35 -16.90
N ALA A 200 -9.33 0.76 -18.05
CA ALA A 200 -8.31 1.81 -18.14
C ALA A 200 -8.85 3.13 -17.58
N ALA A 201 -10.03 3.56 -17.99
CA ALA A 201 -10.66 4.80 -17.51
C ALA A 201 -10.88 4.77 -15.99
N TRP A 202 -11.41 3.67 -15.45
CA TRP A 202 -11.69 3.49 -14.04
C TRP A 202 -10.41 3.54 -13.17
N ILE A 203 -9.31 3.02 -13.68
CA ILE A 203 -7.99 3.03 -13.00
C ILE A 203 -7.31 4.40 -13.18
N LEU A 204 -7.22 4.93 -14.41
CA LEU A 204 -6.51 6.18 -14.72
C LEU A 204 -7.11 7.39 -14.03
N GLU A 205 -8.43 7.43 -13.89
CA GLU A 205 -9.11 8.50 -13.17
C GLU A 205 -8.56 8.63 -11.73
N LYS A 206 -8.23 7.51 -11.07
CA LYS A 206 -7.64 7.53 -9.72
C LYS A 206 -6.17 7.96 -9.72
N PHE A 207 -5.40 7.54 -10.72
CA PHE A 207 -4.05 8.08 -10.90
C PHE A 207 -4.07 9.58 -11.15
N PHE A 208 -5.05 10.07 -11.88
CA PHE A 208 -5.20 11.50 -12.12
C PHE A 208 -5.62 12.26 -10.87
N SER A 209 -6.68 11.84 -10.20
CA SER A 209 -7.28 12.60 -9.09
C SER A 209 -6.52 12.50 -7.77
N TRP A 210 -5.69 11.45 -7.56
CA TRP A 210 -4.99 11.22 -6.29
C TRP A 210 -3.50 11.55 -6.31
N SER A 211 -2.98 12.06 -7.41
CA SER A 211 -1.57 12.42 -7.56
C SER A 211 -1.34 13.93 -7.47
N ASP A 212 -0.09 14.34 -7.22
CA ASP A 212 0.34 15.74 -7.22
C ASP A 212 0.51 16.27 -8.66
N ILE A 213 -0.59 16.25 -9.42
CA ILE A 213 -0.62 16.72 -10.80
C ILE A 213 -0.78 18.24 -10.83
N LYS A 214 0.05 18.90 -11.64
CA LYS A 214 -0.03 20.33 -11.91
C LYS A 214 -0.43 20.57 -13.36
N ASN A 215 -1.36 21.52 -13.58
CA ASN A 215 -1.81 21.93 -14.91
C ASN A 215 -2.28 20.74 -15.78
N ASP A 216 -2.95 19.76 -15.17
CA ASP A 216 -3.53 18.57 -15.83
C ASP A 216 -2.53 17.72 -16.64
N LYS A 217 -1.23 17.78 -16.31
CA LYS A 217 -0.16 17.11 -17.02
C LYS A 217 0.29 15.84 -16.28
N ILE A 218 -0.48 14.77 -16.38
CA ILE A 218 -0.16 13.46 -15.78
C ILE A 218 1.16 12.87 -16.33
N ASP A 219 1.48 13.15 -17.58
CA ASP A 219 2.69 12.69 -18.27
C ASP A 219 4.00 13.28 -17.71
N LYS A 220 3.90 14.34 -16.89
CA LYS A 220 5.03 14.88 -16.15
C LYS A 220 5.39 14.09 -14.91
N ILE A 221 4.45 13.26 -14.42
CA ILE A 221 4.64 12.41 -13.23
C ILE A 221 4.84 10.96 -13.63
N TYR A 222 4.02 10.46 -14.56
CA TYR A 222 4.02 9.08 -14.98
C TYR A 222 4.32 8.96 -16.48
N SER A 223 5.19 8.05 -16.86
CA SER A 223 5.26 7.64 -18.26
C SER A 223 3.99 6.88 -18.65
N LYS A 224 3.54 7.04 -19.90
CA LYS A 224 2.42 6.26 -20.44
C LYS A 224 2.66 4.74 -20.27
N ASP A 225 3.88 4.29 -20.46
CA ASP A 225 4.28 2.90 -20.27
C ASP A 225 4.05 2.43 -18.83
N THR A 226 4.32 3.25 -17.82
CA THR A 226 4.10 2.90 -16.40
C THR A 226 2.60 2.70 -16.13
N LEU A 227 1.78 3.65 -16.54
CA LEU A 227 0.32 3.58 -16.35
C LEU A 227 -0.29 2.39 -17.08
N LEU A 228 0.08 2.21 -18.36
CA LEU A 228 -0.40 1.09 -19.17
C LEU A 228 0.09 -0.25 -18.64
N THR A 229 1.30 -0.33 -18.08
CA THR A 229 1.81 -1.57 -17.46
C THR A 229 0.95 -1.96 -16.27
N ASN A 230 0.63 -1.00 -15.40
CA ASN A 230 -0.24 -1.25 -14.25
C ASN A 230 -1.64 -1.73 -14.69
N ILE A 231 -2.25 -1.07 -15.68
CA ILE A 231 -3.56 -1.46 -16.23
C ILE A 231 -3.49 -2.85 -16.86
N MET A 232 -2.46 -3.11 -17.67
CA MET A 232 -2.29 -4.41 -18.34
C MET A 232 -2.17 -5.57 -17.35
N ILE A 233 -1.55 -5.37 -16.19
CA ILE A 233 -1.51 -6.40 -15.15
C ILE A 233 -2.93 -6.80 -14.74
N TYR A 234 -3.83 -5.86 -14.49
CA TYR A 234 -5.23 -6.15 -14.16
C TYR A 234 -5.95 -6.90 -15.28
N LEU A 235 -5.71 -6.53 -16.53
CA LEU A 235 -6.36 -7.11 -17.71
C LEU A 235 -5.86 -8.54 -17.98
N ILE A 236 -4.55 -8.73 -18.08
CA ILE A 236 -3.98 -10.05 -18.46
C ILE A 236 -4.13 -11.12 -17.37
N THR A 237 -4.29 -10.70 -16.11
CA THR A 237 -4.51 -11.61 -14.99
C THR A 237 -5.99 -11.75 -14.62
N ASN A 238 -6.89 -11.03 -15.31
CA ASN A 238 -8.32 -10.95 -14.98
C ASN A 238 -8.59 -10.60 -13.50
N SER A 239 -7.69 -9.80 -12.88
CA SER A 239 -7.72 -9.56 -11.43
C SER A 239 -8.58 -8.37 -11.02
N PHE A 240 -9.23 -7.65 -11.94
CA PHE A 240 -10.06 -6.48 -11.59
C PHE A 240 -11.14 -6.85 -10.55
N ASN A 241 -11.86 -7.94 -10.77
CA ASN A 241 -12.89 -8.42 -9.84
C ASN A 241 -12.31 -8.73 -8.46
N THR A 242 -11.32 -9.62 -8.43
CA THR A 242 -10.77 -10.14 -7.17
C THR A 242 -10.00 -9.08 -6.37
N ALA A 243 -9.39 -8.10 -7.05
CA ALA A 243 -8.76 -6.95 -6.43
C ALA A 243 -9.79 -6.03 -5.75
N SER A 244 -10.98 -5.86 -6.34
CA SER A 244 -12.05 -5.07 -5.73
C SER A 244 -12.69 -5.74 -4.51
N TRP A 245 -12.51 -7.05 -4.32
CA TRP A 245 -13.04 -7.80 -3.18
C TRP A 245 -12.56 -7.32 -1.81
N ILE A 246 -11.40 -6.69 -1.72
CA ILE A 246 -10.89 -6.14 -0.46
C ILE A 246 -11.83 -5.09 0.14
N TYR A 247 -12.51 -4.31 -0.70
CA TYR A 247 -13.49 -3.30 -0.26
C TYR A 247 -14.70 -3.96 0.38
N PHE A 248 -15.26 -5.00 -0.27
CA PHE A 248 -16.37 -5.79 0.27
C PHE A 248 -15.94 -6.53 1.54
N GLY A 249 -14.77 -7.16 1.53
CA GLY A 249 -14.19 -7.85 2.67
C GLY A 249 -14.01 -6.93 3.88
N ARG A 250 -13.48 -5.70 3.67
CA ARG A 250 -13.37 -4.71 4.76
C ARG A 250 -14.73 -4.38 5.37
N ARG A 251 -15.76 -4.22 4.53
CA ARG A 251 -17.12 -3.98 5.03
C ARG A 251 -17.61 -5.11 5.93
N LYS A 252 -17.33 -6.37 5.55
CA LYS A 252 -17.65 -7.55 6.36
C LYS A 252 -16.81 -7.66 7.65
N GLU A 253 -15.60 -7.11 7.66
CA GLU A 253 -14.72 -7.05 8.83
C GLU A 253 -15.03 -5.87 9.79
N GLY A 254 -16.11 -5.11 9.57
CA GLY A 254 -16.51 -3.99 10.44
C GLY A 254 -16.18 -2.60 9.90
N GLY A 255 -15.76 -2.49 8.62
CA GLY A 255 -15.59 -1.21 7.92
C GLY A 255 -14.26 -0.50 8.20
N ARG A 256 -14.34 0.84 8.34
CA ARG A 256 -13.14 1.71 8.46
C ARG A 256 -12.67 1.94 9.89
N SER A 257 -13.41 1.49 10.90
CA SER A 257 -13.04 1.69 12.30
C SER A 257 -12.34 0.48 12.89
N PHE A 258 -11.39 0.72 13.77
CA PHE A 258 -10.89 -0.33 14.64
C PHE A 258 -12.02 -0.85 15.57
N PRO A 259 -11.92 -2.07 16.13
CA PRO A 259 -12.93 -2.62 17.04
C PRO A 259 -13.20 -1.72 18.26
N LYS A 260 -14.37 -1.82 18.86
CA LYS A 260 -14.73 -1.01 20.05
C LYS A 260 -13.72 -1.15 21.19
N ASN A 261 -13.15 -2.34 21.39
CA ASN A 261 -12.13 -2.65 22.40
C ASN A 261 -10.69 -2.36 21.92
N PHE A 262 -10.53 -1.58 20.86
CA PHE A 262 -9.23 -1.25 20.29
C PHE A 262 -8.30 -0.64 21.34
N LYS A 263 -7.11 -1.21 21.42
CA LYS A 263 -5.96 -0.63 22.12
C LYS A 263 -5.00 -0.07 21.06
N LYS A 264 -4.29 0.96 21.46
CA LYS A 264 -3.27 1.61 20.62
C LYS A 264 -2.31 0.59 19.99
N ILE A 265 -1.97 0.76 18.72
CA ILE A 265 -0.89 0.02 18.05
C ILE A 265 0.43 0.35 18.76
N LYS A 266 1.06 -0.66 19.35
CA LYS A 266 2.22 -0.49 20.24
C LYS A 266 3.55 -0.44 19.49
N VAL A 267 3.63 -1.03 18.30
CA VAL A 267 4.86 -1.03 17.52
C VAL A 267 5.22 0.39 17.07
N PRO A 268 6.52 0.75 17.01
CA PRO A 268 6.97 2.01 16.44
C PRO A 268 6.32 2.28 15.10
N THR A 269 5.83 3.49 14.90
CA THR A 269 5.12 3.88 13.68
C THR A 269 5.70 5.17 13.12
N ALA A 270 5.99 5.18 11.82
CA ALA A 270 6.29 6.36 11.06
C ALA A 270 5.15 6.73 10.12
N VAL A 271 4.95 8.03 9.92
CA VAL A 271 4.00 8.62 8.98
C VAL A 271 4.78 9.50 8.00
N ALA A 272 4.63 9.22 6.72
CA ALA A 272 5.04 10.08 5.61
C ALA A 272 3.81 10.80 5.08
N GLU A 273 3.63 12.06 5.45
CA GLU A 273 2.50 12.91 5.05
C GLU A 273 2.81 13.56 3.72
N PHE A 274 2.20 13.06 2.63
CA PHE A 274 2.27 13.67 1.32
C PHE A 274 1.16 14.72 1.14
N PRO A 275 1.47 15.92 0.60
CA PRO A 275 0.54 17.06 0.62
C PRO A 275 -0.68 16.90 -0.30
N LYS A 276 -0.59 16.04 -1.32
CA LYS A 276 -1.66 15.76 -2.29
C LYS A 276 -2.26 14.37 -2.14
N GLU A 277 -2.18 13.81 -0.92
CA GLU A 277 -2.92 12.58 -0.61
C GLU A 277 -4.44 12.81 -0.77
N MET A 278 -5.16 11.83 -1.31
CA MET A 278 -6.60 11.87 -1.56
C MET A 278 -7.46 12.20 -0.32
N SER A 279 -6.89 12.16 0.83
CA SER A 279 -7.55 12.44 2.12
C SER A 279 -6.67 13.28 3.02
N GLU A 280 -7.23 14.37 3.56
CA GLU A 280 -6.53 15.17 4.57
C GLU A 280 -6.11 14.33 5.77
N TRP A 281 -4.86 14.43 6.17
CA TRP A 281 -4.35 13.80 7.39
C TRP A 281 -4.99 14.40 8.64
N PRO A 282 -5.36 13.55 9.62
CA PRO A 282 -5.89 14.06 10.87
C PRO A 282 -4.79 14.77 11.70
N PRO A 283 -5.20 15.61 12.66
CA PRO A 283 -4.26 16.21 13.59
C PRO A 283 -3.39 15.18 14.31
N LYS A 284 -2.16 15.54 14.62
CA LYS A 284 -1.18 14.66 15.29
C LYS A 284 -1.70 14.06 16.61
N SER A 285 -2.57 14.79 17.31
CA SER A 285 -3.26 14.30 18.52
C SER A 285 -4.10 13.05 18.23
N TYR A 286 -4.84 13.06 17.12
CA TYR A 286 -5.65 11.91 16.68
C TYR A 286 -4.79 10.70 16.33
N ILE A 287 -3.72 10.91 15.58
CA ILE A 287 -2.78 9.86 15.18
C ILE A 287 -2.10 9.22 16.40
N LYS A 288 -1.69 10.02 17.38
CA LYS A 288 -1.08 9.52 18.62
C LYS A 288 -2.00 8.63 19.45
N ARG A 289 -3.32 8.73 19.27
CA ARG A 289 -4.29 7.82 19.91
C ARG A 289 -4.34 6.44 19.24
N ILE A 290 -3.99 6.38 17.96
CA ILE A 290 -3.98 5.14 17.17
C ILE A 290 -2.61 4.46 17.24
N PHE A 291 -1.52 5.21 17.10
CA PHE A 291 -0.19 4.70 16.88
C PHE A 291 0.81 5.10 17.96
N ASN A 292 1.80 4.25 18.23
CA ASN A 292 3.04 4.63 18.88
C ASN A 292 3.93 5.41 17.89
N LEU A 293 3.51 6.65 17.63
CA LEU A 293 4.12 7.53 16.65
C LEU A 293 5.54 7.91 17.06
N LYS A 294 6.53 7.48 16.28
CA LYS A 294 7.97 7.80 16.47
C LYS A 294 8.48 8.83 15.48
N ARG A 295 7.93 8.84 14.27
CA ARG A 295 8.32 9.77 13.22
C ARG A 295 7.08 10.27 12.48
N TRP A 296 7.09 11.55 12.13
CA TRP A 296 6.11 12.19 11.24
C TRP A 296 6.84 13.16 10.33
N THR A 297 6.91 12.83 9.05
CA THR A 297 7.57 13.65 8.05
C THR A 297 6.52 14.27 7.14
N LYS A 298 6.48 15.61 7.09
CA LYS A 298 5.72 16.34 6.08
C LYS A 298 6.55 16.41 4.81
N MET A 299 6.05 15.80 3.74
CA MET A 299 6.74 15.79 2.45
C MET A 299 6.49 17.12 1.72
N PRO A 300 7.47 17.63 0.96
CA PRO A 300 7.33 18.91 0.24
C PRO A 300 6.43 18.82 -0.99
N LYS A 301 6.23 17.61 -1.55
CA LYS A 301 5.46 17.33 -2.75
C LYS A 301 5.09 15.86 -2.84
N GLY A 302 4.18 15.50 -3.77
CA GLY A 302 3.70 14.15 -4.01
C GLY A 302 2.31 13.91 -3.43
N GLY A 303 1.67 12.87 -3.91
CA GLY A 303 0.32 12.43 -3.55
C GLY A 303 0.25 10.99 -3.12
N HIS A 304 -0.82 10.34 -3.52
CA HIS A 304 -1.20 8.98 -3.07
C HIS A 304 -0.20 7.89 -3.50
N PHE A 305 0.28 7.96 -4.73
CA PHE A 305 1.20 6.96 -5.29
C PHE A 305 2.66 7.34 -5.01
N ALA A 306 2.97 7.55 -3.75
CA ALA A 306 4.23 8.12 -3.26
C ALA A 306 5.50 7.47 -3.84
N ALA A 307 5.52 6.14 -3.99
CA ALA A 307 6.65 5.39 -4.54
C ALA A 307 6.91 5.68 -6.03
N LEU A 308 5.87 6.00 -6.80
CA LEU A 308 5.96 6.40 -8.20
C LEU A 308 6.21 7.90 -8.35
N GLU A 309 5.53 8.73 -7.55
CA GLU A 309 5.59 10.19 -7.65
C GLU A 309 6.89 10.77 -7.09
N GLN A 310 7.32 10.26 -5.94
CA GLN A 310 8.44 10.78 -5.17
C GLN A 310 9.28 9.65 -4.57
N PRO A 311 9.89 8.80 -5.41
CA PRO A 311 10.64 7.61 -4.99
C PRO A 311 11.73 7.91 -3.96
N ASP A 312 12.52 8.97 -4.17
CA ASP A 312 13.64 9.32 -3.29
C ASP A 312 13.17 9.85 -1.93
N LEU A 313 12.09 10.63 -1.90
CA LEU A 313 11.53 11.13 -0.64
C LEU A 313 11.04 9.96 0.22
N LEU A 314 10.31 9.01 -0.39
CA LEU A 314 9.80 7.83 0.31
C LEU A 314 10.93 6.94 0.81
N VAL A 315 11.92 6.63 -0.05
CA VAL A 315 13.09 5.80 0.28
C VAL A 315 13.87 6.41 1.46
N ASN A 316 14.15 7.71 1.40
CA ASN A 316 14.90 8.40 2.44
C ASN A 316 14.15 8.41 3.78
N ASP A 317 12.83 8.55 3.76
CA ASP A 317 12.02 8.53 4.98
C ASP A 317 11.96 7.14 5.61
N ILE A 318 11.82 6.09 4.80
CA ILE A 318 11.86 4.69 5.26
C ILE A 318 13.21 4.39 5.92
N ARG A 319 14.33 4.76 5.30
CA ARG A 319 15.68 4.60 5.86
C ARG A 319 15.86 5.37 7.17
N ALA A 320 15.44 6.66 7.18
CA ALA A 320 15.53 7.50 8.37
C ALA A 320 14.72 6.93 9.54
N PHE A 321 13.55 6.35 9.26
CA PHE A 321 12.77 5.66 10.28
C PHE A 321 13.45 4.38 10.76
N ALA A 322 13.94 3.53 9.87
CA ALA A 322 14.59 2.27 10.22
C ALA A 322 15.78 2.50 11.15
N ARG A 323 16.58 3.54 10.93
CA ARG A 323 17.70 3.94 11.83
C ARG A 323 17.25 4.25 13.26
N THR A 324 16.00 4.59 13.50
CA THR A 324 15.46 4.84 14.85
C THR A 324 15.02 3.58 15.57
N LEU A 325 15.10 2.41 14.90
CA LEU A 325 14.67 1.12 15.42
C LEU A 325 15.82 0.22 15.92
N SER A 326 17.05 0.64 15.59
CA SER A 326 18.31 -0.01 16.04
C SER A 326 18.65 0.36 17.48
#